data_cce127dd563b963168d17e8272c89ec7
#
_entry.id   cce127dd563b963168d17e8272c89ec7
#
_cell.length_a   1.000
_cell.length_b   1.000
_cell.length_c   1.000
_cell.angle_alpha   90.00
_cell.angle_beta   90.00
_cell.angle_gamma   90.00
#
_symmetry.space_group_name_H-M   'P 1'
#
loop_
_entity.id
_entity.type
_entity.pdbx_description
1 polymer ?
#
loop_
_entity_poly.entity_id
_entity_poly.type
_entity_poly.pdbx_seq_one_letter_code
_entity_poly.pdbx_strand_id
1 'polypeptide(L)'
;RGGVFLWPRVFTLDTYKNLLGQKIWVNAFIVSFIRTIVGTFLTVCMTCLVSYTLSRKELMFGKIYRFLVVFAMYVSGGLIPYYIVLKNLHLINTFWVYVIPSMLNLFFIIVGMNFFGSIPTALIESAKLDGASELRVLIKIVMPISTPFIATLALFSAVNQWNSWLDSSYYVNTEALRTVAYRMLVE
;
A
#
# COMPACT_ATOMS: atom_id res chain seq x y z
N ARG A 1 42.45 -5.12 7.33
CA ARG A 1 42.39 -4.02 6.32
C ARG A 1 41.58 -4.55 5.15
N GLY A 2 40.28 -4.23 5.12
CA GLY A 2 39.32 -4.69 4.09
C GLY A 2 39.48 -3.88 2.83
N GLY A 3 40.01 -4.50 1.77
CA GLY A 3 39.90 -3.97 0.43
C GLY A 3 38.56 -4.37 -0.19
N VAL A 4 37.94 -3.47 -0.93
CA VAL A 4 36.74 -3.81 -1.74
C VAL A 4 37.23 -4.56 -2.97
N PHE A 5 36.82 -5.81 -3.11
CA PHE A 5 37.16 -6.66 -4.26
C PHE A 5 35.92 -6.92 -5.11
N LEU A 6 36.09 -6.93 -6.43
CA LEU A 6 35.01 -7.27 -7.36
C LEU A 6 34.54 -8.74 -7.25
N TRP A 7 35.40 -9.62 -6.69
CA TRP A 7 35.06 -11.03 -6.47
C TRP A 7 35.35 -11.40 -5.02
N PRO A 8 34.47 -12.18 -4.37
CA PRO A 8 34.69 -12.64 -3.00
C PRO A 8 35.90 -13.58 -2.96
N ARG A 9 36.86 -13.32 -2.06
CA ARG A 9 38.01 -14.21 -1.86
C ARG A 9 37.64 -15.53 -1.19
N VAL A 10 36.63 -15.48 -0.34
CA VAL A 10 36.06 -16.64 0.36
C VAL A 10 34.55 -16.48 0.36
N PHE A 11 33.86 -17.48 -0.16
CA PHE A 11 32.40 -17.53 -0.09
C PHE A 11 31.99 -18.10 1.25
N THR A 12 31.45 -17.28 2.15
CA THR A 12 30.94 -17.70 3.45
C THR A 12 29.48 -17.26 3.63
N LEU A 13 28.69 -18.11 4.23
CA LEU A 13 27.31 -17.84 4.62
C LEU A 13 27.17 -17.48 6.10
N ASP A 14 28.30 -17.29 6.80
CA ASP A 14 28.30 -17.08 8.24
C ASP A 14 27.55 -15.80 8.65
N THR A 15 27.65 -14.74 7.86
CA THR A 15 26.88 -13.51 8.09
C THR A 15 25.38 -13.78 8.07
N TYR A 16 24.89 -14.54 7.08
CA TYR A 16 23.47 -14.91 6.99
C TYR A 16 23.03 -15.81 8.14
N LYS A 17 23.86 -16.77 8.55
CA LYS A 17 23.58 -17.64 9.70
C LYS A 17 23.50 -16.83 10.99
N ASN A 18 24.42 -15.89 11.18
CA ASN A 18 24.44 -15.02 12.35
C ASN A 18 23.22 -14.09 12.40
N LEU A 19 22.82 -13.50 11.26
CA LEU A 19 21.61 -12.66 11.16
C LEU A 19 20.35 -13.47 11.46
N LEU A 20 20.17 -14.61 10.80
CA LEU A 20 18.99 -15.46 10.98
C LEU A 20 18.96 -16.16 12.36
N GLY A 21 20.09 -16.29 13.03
CA GLY A 21 20.18 -16.77 14.42
C GLY A 21 19.68 -15.78 15.47
N GLN A 22 19.59 -14.51 15.13
CA GLN A 22 19.11 -13.48 16.05
C GLN A 22 17.60 -13.30 15.94
N LYS A 23 16.86 -13.53 17.03
CA LYS A 23 15.39 -13.36 17.10
C LYS A 23 14.90 -11.99 16.61
N ILE A 24 15.72 -10.97 16.79
CA ILE A 24 15.44 -9.59 16.38
C ILE A 24 15.25 -9.48 14.85
N TRP A 25 16.14 -10.08 14.07
CA TRP A 25 16.06 -10.08 12.61
C TRP A 25 14.91 -10.93 12.09
N VAL A 26 14.68 -12.09 12.71
CA VAL A 26 13.54 -12.96 12.36
C VAL A 26 12.21 -12.22 12.58
N ASN A 27 12.05 -11.54 13.71
CA ASN A 27 10.85 -10.73 13.97
C ASN A 27 10.69 -9.59 12.94
N ALA A 28 11.78 -8.90 12.60
CA ALA A 28 11.75 -7.83 11.60
C ALA A 28 11.30 -8.35 10.22
N PHE A 29 11.76 -9.54 9.80
CA PHE A 29 11.31 -10.20 8.58
C PHE A 29 9.82 -10.55 8.64
N ILE A 30 9.34 -11.12 9.74
CA ILE A 30 7.93 -11.47 9.92
C ILE A 30 7.06 -10.19 9.84
N VAL A 31 7.44 -9.14 10.55
CA VAL A 31 6.71 -7.86 10.54
C VAL A 31 6.68 -7.28 9.13
N SER A 32 7.82 -7.23 8.42
CA SER A 32 7.89 -6.72 7.05
C SER A 32 7.05 -7.55 6.08
N PHE A 33 7.07 -8.87 6.22
CA PHE A 33 6.29 -9.78 5.37
C PHE A 33 4.78 -9.62 5.58
N ILE A 34 4.33 -9.65 6.85
CA ILE A 34 2.90 -9.46 7.19
C ILE A 34 2.44 -8.07 6.76
N ARG A 35 3.22 -7.03 7.02
CA ARG A 35 2.95 -5.66 6.60
C ARG A 35 2.76 -5.58 5.08
N THR A 36 3.66 -6.19 4.32
CA THR A 36 3.60 -6.16 2.85
C THR A 36 2.34 -6.84 2.34
N ILE A 37 1.98 -8.03 2.86
CA ILE A 37 0.79 -8.75 2.43
C ILE A 37 -0.48 -7.97 2.81
N VAL A 38 -0.64 -7.63 4.09
CA VAL A 38 -1.84 -6.98 4.60
C VAL A 38 -1.98 -5.57 4.02
N GLY A 39 -0.88 -4.81 3.97
CA GLY A 39 -0.87 -3.46 3.40
C GLY A 39 -1.20 -3.45 1.92
N THR A 40 -0.58 -4.33 1.12
CA THR A 40 -0.88 -4.45 -0.31
C THR A 40 -2.34 -4.85 -0.55
N PHE A 41 -2.83 -5.85 0.16
CA PHE A 41 -4.21 -6.30 0.01
C PHE A 41 -5.22 -5.19 0.31
N LEU A 42 -5.05 -4.48 1.43
CA LEU A 42 -5.93 -3.36 1.79
C LEU A 42 -5.80 -2.19 0.82
N THR A 43 -4.58 -1.85 0.38
CA THR A 43 -4.37 -0.79 -0.62
C THR A 43 -5.07 -1.13 -1.94
N VAL A 44 -4.95 -2.36 -2.43
CA VAL A 44 -5.63 -2.81 -3.66
C VAL A 44 -7.14 -2.75 -3.49
N CYS A 45 -7.69 -3.31 -2.42
CA CYS A 45 -9.13 -3.31 -2.16
C CYS A 45 -9.69 -1.88 -2.08
N MET A 46 -9.09 -1.03 -1.28
CA MET A 46 -9.58 0.34 -1.07
C MET A 46 -9.40 1.21 -2.31
N THR A 47 -8.27 1.08 -3.01
CA THR A 47 -8.05 1.80 -4.27
C THR A 47 -9.06 1.38 -5.33
N CYS A 48 -9.33 0.09 -5.49
CA CYS A 48 -10.33 -0.40 -6.45
C CYS A 48 -11.74 0.11 -6.12
N LEU A 49 -12.15 0.05 -4.85
CA LEU A 49 -13.45 0.53 -4.39
C LEU A 49 -13.63 2.03 -4.67
N VAL A 50 -12.66 2.84 -4.24
CA VAL A 50 -12.72 4.30 -4.40
C VAL A 50 -12.63 4.70 -5.86
N SER A 51 -11.70 4.12 -6.63
CA SER A 51 -11.53 4.40 -8.05
C SER A 51 -12.76 4.04 -8.86
N TYR A 52 -13.37 2.87 -8.59
CA TYR A 52 -14.61 2.46 -9.25
C TYR A 52 -15.73 3.43 -8.97
N THR A 53 -15.96 3.77 -7.70
CA THR A 53 -16.99 4.72 -7.31
C THR A 53 -16.80 6.09 -8.00
N LEU A 54 -15.57 6.61 -8.02
CA LEU A 54 -15.26 7.89 -8.65
C LEU A 54 -15.28 7.85 -10.18
N SER A 55 -15.15 6.68 -10.79
CA SER A 55 -15.26 6.51 -12.26
C SER A 55 -16.69 6.65 -12.75
N ARG A 56 -17.69 6.45 -11.87
CA ARG A 56 -19.11 6.50 -12.27
C ARG A 56 -19.56 7.91 -12.54
N LYS A 57 -20.22 8.11 -13.70
CA LYS A 57 -20.78 9.42 -14.09
C LYS A 57 -22.01 9.81 -13.27
N GLU A 58 -22.73 8.82 -12.79
CA GLU A 58 -23.97 8.94 -12.02
C GLU A 58 -23.72 9.35 -10.55
N LEU A 59 -22.46 9.38 -10.12
CA LEU A 59 -22.12 9.71 -8.73
C LEU A 59 -22.52 11.14 -8.39
N MET A 60 -23.45 11.29 -7.43
CA MET A 60 -23.85 12.58 -6.91
C MET A 60 -22.64 13.33 -6.35
N PHE A 61 -22.45 14.58 -6.74
CA PHE A 61 -21.29 15.40 -6.42
C PHE A 61 -19.92 14.81 -6.87
N GLY A 62 -19.90 13.91 -7.85
CA GLY A 62 -18.68 13.24 -8.32
C GLY A 62 -17.56 14.20 -8.75
N LYS A 63 -17.89 15.39 -9.29
CA LYS A 63 -16.90 16.43 -9.62
C LYS A 63 -16.16 16.94 -8.37
N ILE A 64 -16.88 17.12 -7.26
CA ILE A 64 -16.31 17.61 -5.99
C ILE A 64 -15.36 16.56 -5.42
N TYR A 65 -15.80 15.30 -5.37
CA TYR A 65 -14.94 14.22 -4.85
C TYR A 65 -13.67 14.03 -5.68
N ARG A 66 -13.77 14.07 -7.01
CA ARG A 66 -12.59 13.99 -7.90
C ARG A 66 -11.64 15.16 -7.67
N PHE A 67 -12.17 16.37 -7.54
CA PHE A 67 -11.39 17.55 -7.20
C PHE A 67 -10.69 17.39 -5.86
N LEU A 68 -11.38 16.91 -4.81
CA LEU A 68 -10.80 16.68 -3.48
C LEU A 68 -9.66 15.66 -3.52
N VAL A 69 -9.78 14.58 -4.29
CA VAL A 69 -8.70 13.59 -4.44
C VAL A 69 -7.47 14.22 -5.08
N VAL A 70 -7.66 14.97 -6.16
CA VAL A 70 -6.56 15.69 -6.83
C VAL A 70 -5.95 16.73 -5.90
N PHE A 71 -6.79 17.55 -5.23
CA PHE A 71 -6.33 18.55 -4.28
C PHE A 71 -5.51 17.96 -3.15
N ALA A 72 -6.01 16.88 -2.52
CA ALA A 72 -5.33 16.20 -1.42
C ALA A 72 -3.98 15.58 -1.83
N MET A 73 -3.80 15.25 -3.12
CA MET A 73 -2.52 14.74 -3.63
C MET A 73 -1.40 15.81 -3.58
N TYR A 74 -1.77 17.08 -3.76
CA TYR A 74 -0.80 18.20 -3.79
C TYR A 74 -0.65 18.91 -2.45
N VAL A 75 -1.58 18.71 -1.52
CA VAL A 75 -1.56 19.36 -0.20
C VAL A 75 -1.08 18.38 0.86
N SER A 76 0.08 18.64 1.44
CA SER A 76 0.63 17.87 2.56
C SER A 76 0.68 18.75 3.81
N GLY A 77 0.17 18.25 4.91
CA GLY A 77 0.26 18.92 6.21
C GLY A 77 1.65 18.87 6.86
N GLY A 78 2.56 18.06 6.30
CA GLY A 78 3.87 17.84 6.89
C GLY A 78 3.89 16.78 7.99
N LEU A 79 5.08 16.49 8.50
CA LEU A 79 5.33 15.39 9.42
C LEU A 79 4.68 15.60 10.80
N ILE A 80 4.75 16.81 11.35
CA ILE A 80 4.26 17.10 12.71
C ILE A 80 2.75 16.98 12.83
N PRO A 81 1.93 17.65 11.99
CA PRO A 81 0.48 17.46 12.00
C PRO A 81 0.07 16.00 11.74
N TYR A 82 0.76 15.33 10.84
CA TYR A 82 0.50 13.92 10.55
C TYR A 82 0.74 13.03 11.78
N TYR A 83 1.85 13.23 12.49
CA TYR A 83 2.13 12.52 13.76
C TYR A 83 1.03 12.76 14.81
N ILE A 84 0.55 14.01 14.95
CA ILE A 84 -0.51 14.34 15.91
C ILE A 84 -1.81 13.58 15.58
N VAL A 85 -2.18 13.51 14.29
CA VAL A 85 -3.35 12.74 13.85
C VAL A 85 -3.21 11.27 14.20
N LEU A 86 -2.07 10.64 13.86
CA LEU A 86 -1.81 9.23 14.18
C LEU A 86 -1.84 8.96 15.70
N LYS A 87 -1.32 9.89 16.49
CA LYS A 87 -1.34 9.81 17.96
C LYS A 87 -2.77 9.87 18.50
N ASN A 88 -3.59 10.78 18.00
CA ASN A 88 -4.99 10.91 18.41
C ASN A 88 -5.84 9.70 18.01
N LEU A 89 -5.48 9.04 16.90
CA LEU A 89 -6.10 7.79 16.46
C LEU A 89 -5.55 6.54 17.19
N HIS A 90 -4.63 6.71 18.15
CA HIS A 90 -4.00 5.62 18.91
C HIS A 90 -3.27 4.59 18.03
N LEU A 91 -2.78 5.02 16.86
CA LEU A 91 -2.06 4.16 15.91
C LEU A 91 -0.55 4.10 16.19
N ILE A 92 0.00 5.09 16.90
CA ILE A 92 1.43 5.12 17.26
C ILE A 92 1.81 3.86 18.03
N ASN A 93 2.95 3.29 17.66
CA ASN A 93 3.52 2.10 18.29
C ASN A 93 2.62 0.85 18.19
N THR A 94 1.82 0.77 17.11
CA THR A 94 1.02 -0.42 16.75
C THR A 94 1.36 -0.88 15.34
N PHE A 95 1.06 -2.14 15.00
CA PHE A 95 1.20 -2.65 13.64
C PHE A 95 0.35 -1.86 12.62
N TRP A 96 -0.82 -1.37 13.04
CA TRP A 96 -1.76 -0.67 12.18
C TRP A 96 -1.25 0.68 11.64
N VAL A 97 -0.25 1.27 12.27
CA VAL A 97 0.40 2.50 11.76
C VAL A 97 1.05 2.29 10.39
N TYR A 98 1.44 1.07 10.07
CA TYR A 98 2.00 0.74 8.76
C TYR A 98 0.96 0.59 7.66
N VAL A 99 -0.24 0.17 8.01
CA VAL A 99 -1.25 -0.30 7.06
C VAL A 99 -2.36 0.72 6.82
N ILE A 100 -2.96 1.25 7.89
CA ILE A 100 -4.13 2.14 7.79
C ILE A 100 -3.82 3.42 7.02
N PRO A 101 -2.74 4.15 7.32
CA PRO A 101 -2.45 5.40 6.61
C PRO A 101 -2.09 5.20 5.14
N SER A 102 -1.51 4.04 4.80
CA SER A 102 -1.04 3.72 3.45
C SER A 102 -2.09 3.06 2.56
N MET A 103 -3.27 2.71 3.10
CA MET A 103 -4.29 1.97 2.34
C MET A 103 -4.95 2.78 1.21
N LEU A 104 -4.84 4.12 1.23
CA LEU A 104 -5.32 5.00 0.18
C LEU A 104 -4.16 5.67 -0.52
N ASN A 105 -3.86 5.24 -1.74
CA ASN A 105 -2.89 5.90 -2.59
C ASN A 105 -3.62 6.77 -3.63
N LEU A 106 -3.57 8.09 -3.44
CA LEU A 106 -4.32 9.05 -4.26
C LEU A 106 -3.92 9.01 -5.73
N PHE A 107 -2.64 8.78 -6.03
CA PHE A 107 -2.17 8.63 -7.40
C PHE A 107 -2.82 7.41 -8.09
N PHE A 108 -2.80 6.25 -7.44
CA PHE A 108 -3.43 5.05 -8.00
C PHE A 108 -4.95 5.15 -8.06
N ILE A 109 -5.58 5.92 -7.17
CA ILE A 109 -7.02 6.22 -7.25
C ILE A 109 -7.33 6.97 -8.55
N ILE A 110 -6.53 7.99 -8.91
CA ILE A 110 -6.72 8.75 -10.16
C ILE A 110 -6.49 7.87 -11.38
N VAL A 111 -5.42 7.07 -11.39
CA VAL A 111 -5.12 6.14 -12.48
C VAL A 111 -6.25 5.12 -12.63
N GLY A 112 -6.69 4.51 -11.51
CA GLY A 112 -7.77 3.55 -11.49
C GLY A 112 -9.11 4.13 -11.94
N MET A 113 -9.42 5.36 -11.53
CA MET A 113 -10.62 6.07 -11.97
C MET A 113 -10.67 6.22 -13.51
N ASN A 114 -9.54 6.60 -14.12
CA ASN A 114 -9.46 6.70 -15.58
C ASN A 114 -9.55 5.33 -16.25
N PHE A 115 -8.87 4.32 -15.70
CA PHE A 115 -8.90 2.96 -16.22
C PHE A 115 -10.31 2.36 -16.17
N PHE A 116 -10.99 2.43 -15.02
CA PHE A 116 -12.36 1.93 -14.87
C PHE A 116 -13.37 2.77 -15.67
N GLY A 117 -13.11 4.06 -15.86
CA GLY A 117 -13.93 4.95 -16.70
C GLY A 117 -13.86 4.63 -18.19
N SER A 118 -12.80 3.92 -18.64
CA SER A 118 -12.67 3.47 -20.04
C SER A 118 -13.42 2.17 -20.36
N ILE A 119 -13.90 1.47 -19.33
CA ILE A 119 -14.71 0.25 -19.52
C ILE A 119 -16.07 0.62 -20.12
N PRO A 120 -16.52 -0.04 -21.20
CA PRO A 120 -17.80 0.24 -21.83
C PRO A 120 -18.97 0.14 -20.83
N THR A 121 -19.78 1.21 -20.77
CA THR A 121 -20.94 1.28 -19.85
C THR A 121 -21.96 0.18 -20.12
N ALA A 122 -22.10 -0.25 -21.37
CA ALA A 122 -23.01 -1.32 -21.78
C ALA A 122 -22.80 -2.62 -20.99
N LEU A 123 -21.55 -2.98 -20.65
CA LEU A 123 -21.25 -4.17 -19.83
C LEU A 123 -21.79 -4.04 -18.41
N ILE A 124 -21.75 -2.84 -17.87
CA ILE A 124 -22.20 -2.55 -16.50
C ILE A 124 -23.71 -2.46 -16.44
N GLU A 125 -24.32 -1.82 -17.47
CA GLU A 125 -25.76 -1.67 -17.60
C GLU A 125 -26.44 -3.03 -17.81
N SER A 126 -25.91 -3.91 -18.67
CA SER A 126 -26.45 -5.25 -18.86
C SER A 126 -26.44 -6.05 -17.56
N ALA A 127 -25.35 -5.99 -16.80
CA ALA A 127 -25.28 -6.68 -15.51
C ALA A 127 -26.28 -6.12 -14.47
N LYS A 128 -26.54 -4.82 -14.51
CA LYS A 128 -27.55 -4.19 -13.65
C LYS A 128 -28.97 -4.60 -14.05
N LEU A 129 -29.26 -4.75 -15.34
CA LEU A 129 -30.52 -5.30 -15.82
C LEU A 129 -30.75 -6.74 -15.36
N ASP A 130 -29.66 -7.54 -15.25
CA ASP A 130 -29.67 -8.86 -14.67
C ASP A 130 -29.76 -8.89 -13.12
N GLY A 131 -29.94 -7.74 -12.49
CA GLY A 131 -30.10 -7.60 -11.03
C GLY A 131 -28.78 -7.61 -10.25
N ALA A 132 -27.63 -7.41 -10.87
CA ALA A 132 -26.37 -7.35 -10.15
C ALA A 132 -26.24 -6.04 -9.34
N SER A 133 -25.86 -6.15 -8.07
CA SER A 133 -25.50 -5.02 -7.23
C SER A 133 -24.17 -4.39 -7.68
N GLU A 134 -23.93 -3.11 -7.35
CA GLU A 134 -22.70 -2.39 -7.70
C GLU A 134 -21.42 -3.14 -7.24
N LEU A 135 -21.45 -3.70 -6.05
CA LEU A 135 -20.32 -4.48 -5.55
C LEU A 135 -20.11 -5.77 -6.36
N ARG A 136 -21.18 -6.41 -6.79
CA ARG A 136 -21.10 -7.60 -7.66
C ARG A 136 -20.54 -7.25 -9.03
N VAL A 137 -20.96 -6.13 -9.60
CA VAL A 137 -20.40 -5.59 -10.86
C VAL A 137 -18.90 -5.32 -10.71
N LEU A 138 -18.48 -4.65 -9.64
CA LEU A 138 -17.07 -4.41 -9.38
C LEU A 138 -16.26 -5.71 -9.32
N ILE A 139 -16.68 -6.67 -8.48
CA ILE A 139 -15.89 -7.88 -8.22
C ILE A 139 -15.95 -8.87 -9.41
N LYS A 140 -17.11 -9.03 -10.03
CA LYS A 140 -17.34 -10.07 -11.06
C LYS A 140 -17.04 -9.62 -12.49
N ILE A 141 -17.07 -8.32 -12.77
CA ILE A 141 -16.91 -7.78 -14.12
C ILE A 141 -15.69 -6.85 -14.19
N VAL A 142 -15.70 -5.79 -13.40
CA VAL A 142 -14.70 -4.72 -13.52
C VAL A 142 -13.31 -5.21 -13.10
N MET A 143 -13.18 -5.86 -11.94
CA MET A 143 -11.87 -6.33 -11.45
C MET A 143 -11.23 -7.38 -12.38
N PRO A 144 -11.94 -8.41 -12.89
CA PRO A 144 -11.34 -9.37 -13.82
C PRO A 144 -10.88 -8.73 -15.13
N ILE A 145 -11.64 -7.80 -15.70
CA ILE A 145 -11.24 -7.06 -16.92
C ILE A 145 -10.02 -6.18 -16.64
N SER A 146 -9.89 -5.68 -15.41
CA SER A 146 -8.84 -4.75 -14.99
C SER A 146 -7.63 -5.43 -14.34
N THR A 147 -7.47 -6.74 -14.52
CA THR A 147 -6.34 -7.51 -13.95
C THR A 147 -4.96 -6.88 -14.21
N PRO A 148 -4.63 -6.33 -15.41
CA PRO A 148 -3.33 -5.69 -15.63
C PRO A 148 -3.11 -4.46 -14.73
N PHE A 149 -4.13 -3.65 -14.53
CA PHE A 149 -4.07 -2.50 -13.61
C PHE A 149 -3.91 -2.96 -12.16
N ILE A 150 -4.70 -3.95 -11.74
CA ILE A 150 -4.67 -4.48 -10.36
C ILE A 150 -3.31 -5.13 -10.06
N ALA A 151 -2.74 -5.88 -11.00
CA ALA A 151 -1.41 -6.48 -10.85
C ALA A 151 -0.31 -5.40 -10.71
N THR A 152 -0.38 -4.35 -11.51
CA THR A 152 0.54 -3.21 -11.42
C THR A 152 0.41 -2.50 -10.07
N LEU A 153 -0.82 -2.21 -9.65
CA LEU A 153 -1.11 -1.61 -8.35
C LEU A 153 -0.58 -2.46 -7.19
N ALA A 154 -0.82 -3.77 -7.23
CA ALA A 154 -0.35 -4.71 -6.23
C ALA A 154 1.18 -4.74 -6.15
N LEU A 155 1.86 -4.80 -7.30
CA LEU A 155 3.32 -4.79 -7.38
C LEU A 155 3.91 -3.52 -6.74
N PHE A 156 3.47 -2.34 -7.18
CA PHE A 156 3.99 -1.07 -6.64
C PHE A 156 3.65 -0.90 -5.16
N SER A 157 2.46 -1.32 -4.73
CA SER A 157 2.08 -1.28 -3.32
C SER A 157 2.96 -2.22 -2.48
N ALA A 158 3.22 -3.44 -2.95
CA ALA A 158 4.08 -4.40 -2.26
C ALA A 158 5.52 -3.90 -2.12
N VAL A 159 6.09 -3.36 -3.20
CA VAL A 159 7.43 -2.78 -3.20
C VAL A 159 7.52 -1.59 -2.25
N ASN A 160 6.51 -0.71 -2.24
CA ASN A 160 6.46 0.43 -1.33
C ASN A 160 6.37 -0.02 0.14
N GLN A 161 5.49 -0.97 0.45
CA GLN A 161 5.34 -1.52 1.81
C GLN A 161 6.62 -2.20 2.30
N TRP A 162 7.31 -2.94 1.43
CA TRP A 162 8.54 -3.63 1.79
C TRP A 162 9.70 -2.64 2.08
N ASN A 163 9.86 -1.62 1.24
CA ASN A 163 10.99 -0.71 1.31
C ASN A 163 10.79 0.48 2.29
N SER A 164 9.57 0.72 2.76
CA SER A 164 9.31 1.85 3.64
C SER A 164 9.93 1.62 5.03
N TRP A 165 10.82 2.53 5.42
CA TRP A 165 11.52 2.54 6.71
C TRP A 165 11.14 3.74 7.59
N LEU A 166 10.67 4.84 6.96
CA LEU A 166 10.36 6.10 7.64
C LEU A 166 9.29 5.94 8.73
N ASP A 167 8.23 5.23 8.43
CA ASP A 167 7.13 4.97 9.36
C ASP A 167 7.59 4.12 10.56
N SER A 168 8.50 3.15 10.36
CA SER A 168 9.13 2.42 11.46
C SER A 168 10.01 3.33 12.32
N SER A 169 10.69 4.31 11.68
CA SER A 169 11.56 5.25 12.39
C SER A 169 10.79 6.24 13.25
N TYR A 170 9.72 6.83 12.71
CA TYR A 170 9.02 7.93 13.38
C TYR A 170 7.86 7.51 14.28
N TYR A 171 7.21 6.36 13.98
CA TYR A 171 5.95 6.03 14.63
C TYR A 171 6.00 4.76 15.47
N VAL A 172 7.15 4.02 15.47
CA VAL A 172 7.28 2.76 16.22
C VAL A 172 8.51 2.78 17.10
N ASN A 173 8.28 2.64 18.41
CA ASN A 173 9.34 2.57 19.43
C ASN A 173 9.63 1.12 19.86
N THR A 174 8.65 0.23 19.73
CA THR A 174 8.78 -1.18 20.17
C THR A 174 9.67 -1.96 19.19
N GLU A 175 10.78 -2.50 19.69
CA GLU A 175 11.76 -3.28 18.92
C GLU A 175 11.13 -4.45 18.13
N ALA A 176 10.13 -5.12 18.73
CA ALA A 176 9.45 -6.26 18.11
C ALA A 176 8.61 -5.90 16.87
N LEU A 177 8.26 -4.62 16.69
CA LEU A 177 7.46 -4.14 15.56
C LEU A 177 8.29 -3.47 14.46
N ARG A 178 9.61 -3.34 14.64
CA ARG A 178 10.47 -2.70 13.66
C ARG A 178 10.65 -3.55 12.40
N THR A 179 10.68 -2.89 11.24
CA THR A 179 10.81 -3.54 9.93
C THR A 179 12.26 -3.83 9.56
N VAL A 180 12.48 -4.76 8.62
CA VAL A 180 13.81 -5.06 8.06
C VAL A 180 14.45 -3.82 7.43
N ALA A 181 13.67 -3.06 6.63
CA ALA A 181 14.17 -1.87 5.97
C ALA A 181 14.70 -0.83 6.97
N TYR A 182 14.03 -0.65 8.12
CA TYR A 182 14.52 0.21 9.19
C TYR A 182 15.82 -0.30 9.80
N ARG A 183 15.89 -1.61 10.13
CA ARG A 183 17.09 -2.19 10.76
C ARG A 183 18.31 -2.13 9.86
N MET A 184 18.15 -2.42 8.57
CA MET A 184 19.24 -2.31 7.60
C MET A 184 19.81 -0.88 7.46
N LEU A 185 19.06 0.13 7.88
CA LEU A 185 19.48 1.52 7.78
C LEU A 185 20.16 2.02 9.07
N VAL A 186 19.80 1.44 10.23
CA VAL A 186 20.23 1.93 11.55
C VAL A 186 21.34 1.06 12.15
N GLU A 187 21.39 -0.22 11.83
CA GLU A 187 22.43 -1.19 12.25
C GLU A 187 23.46 -1.42 11.13
#